data_5a2fa8dc0a2ef276764de3ee2f4596b4
#
_entry.id   5a2fa8dc0a2ef276764de3ee2f4596b4
#
_cell.length_a   1.000
_cell.length_b   1.000
_cell.length_c   1.000
_cell.angle_alpha   90.00
_cell.angle_beta   90.00
_cell.angle_gamma   90.00
#
_symmetry.space_group_name_H-M   'P 1'
#
loop_
_entity.id
_entity.type
_entity.pdbx_description
1 polymer ?
#
loop_
_entity_poly.entity_id
_entity_poly.type
_entity_poly.pdbx_seq_one_letter_code
_entity_poly.pdbx_strand_id
1 'polypeptide(L)'
;MKNIKYIKIIGLHVLIGFAIFVLPVLSKVYFIGIFVFYTHAIFEAKPSQRALKVLIGCSYVVGAEVFLRMTNGNFLYEASKYLVILFCLIGIFKVPHNKQPISYIFYIFLLIPGILIAGFNMSEQTNIRTAIAFNLSGPVCLGIVAVFCYKRKISYQNIHKILFSMALPLVSTVTSLFFSAIRIDM
;
A
#
# COMPACT_ATOMS: atom_id res chain seq x y z
N MET A 1 -23.82 -17.11 7.92
CA MET A 1 -23.66 -16.25 6.72
C MET A 1 -22.37 -15.42 6.67
N LYS A 2 -21.81 -14.88 7.78
CA LYS A 2 -20.55 -14.14 7.76
C LYS A 2 -19.35 -14.96 7.27
N ASN A 3 -19.19 -16.21 7.73
CA ASN A 3 -18.06 -17.07 7.39
C ASN A 3 -17.95 -17.39 5.88
N ILE A 4 -19.07 -17.56 5.18
CA ILE A 4 -19.10 -17.84 3.75
C ILE A 4 -18.50 -16.68 2.93
N LYS A 5 -18.72 -15.44 3.35
CA LYS A 5 -18.16 -14.27 2.69
C LYS A 5 -16.63 -14.22 2.79
N TYR A 6 -16.06 -14.52 3.96
CA TYR A 6 -14.61 -14.57 4.15
C TYR A 6 -13.96 -15.69 3.32
N ILE A 7 -14.57 -16.88 3.30
CA ILE A 7 -14.08 -18.01 2.50
C ILE A 7 -14.06 -17.66 1.01
N LYS A 8 -15.12 -17.01 0.47
CA LYS A 8 -15.16 -16.58 -0.92
C LYS A 8 -14.05 -15.56 -1.26
N ILE A 9 -13.77 -14.62 -0.36
CA ILE A 9 -12.72 -13.62 -0.57
C ILE A 9 -11.32 -14.27 -0.54
N ILE A 10 -11.08 -15.18 0.38
CA ILE A 10 -9.83 -15.96 0.44
C ILE A 10 -9.69 -16.82 -0.82
N GLY A 11 -10.74 -17.53 -1.25
CA GLY A 11 -10.73 -18.31 -2.47
C GLY A 11 -10.43 -17.46 -3.72
N LEU A 12 -10.95 -16.23 -3.78
CA LEU A 12 -10.62 -15.28 -4.85
C LEU A 12 -9.11 -14.96 -4.87
N HIS A 13 -8.46 -14.77 -3.72
CA HIS A 13 -7.02 -14.49 -3.63
C HIS A 13 -6.17 -15.71 -4.00
N VAL A 14 -6.64 -16.92 -3.70
CA VAL A 14 -6.00 -18.16 -4.19
C VAL A 14 -6.05 -18.19 -5.72
N LEU A 15 -7.21 -17.89 -6.32
CA LEU A 15 -7.36 -17.85 -7.78
C LEU A 15 -6.48 -16.76 -8.42
N ILE A 16 -6.40 -15.56 -7.81
CA ILE A 16 -5.51 -14.48 -8.27
C ILE A 16 -4.04 -14.94 -8.23
N GLY A 17 -3.59 -15.55 -7.13
CA GLY A 17 -2.23 -16.07 -6.99
C GLY A 17 -1.91 -17.12 -8.06
N PHE A 18 -2.81 -18.05 -8.32
CA PHE A 18 -2.66 -19.05 -9.37
C PHE A 18 -2.68 -18.43 -10.76
N ALA A 19 -3.62 -17.53 -11.07
CA ALA A 19 -3.72 -16.87 -12.37
C ALA A 19 -2.45 -16.07 -12.72
N ILE A 20 -1.88 -15.34 -11.74
CA ILE A 20 -0.64 -14.58 -11.93
C ILE A 20 0.56 -15.51 -12.07
N PHE A 21 0.58 -16.66 -11.38
CA PHE A 21 1.60 -17.69 -11.58
C PHE A 21 1.61 -18.21 -13.03
N VAL A 22 0.43 -18.45 -13.61
CA VAL A 22 0.31 -18.92 -15.00
C VAL A 22 0.62 -17.81 -16.01
N LEU A 23 0.12 -16.59 -15.75
CA LEU A 23 0.25 -15.42 -16.62
C LEU A 23 0.80 -14.22 -15.84
N PRO A 24 2.13 -14.05 -15.74
CA PRO A 24 2.75 -12.97 -14.95
C PRO A 24 2.31 -11.54 -15.35
N VAL A 25 1.90 -11.33 -16.59
CA VAL A 25 1.37 -10.04 -17.09
C VAL A 25 0.16 -9.57 -16.28
N LEU A 26 -0.66 -10.49 -15.76
CA LEU A 26 -1.82 -10.18 -14.92
C LEU A 26 -1.43 -9.46 -13.63
N SER A 27 -0.18 -9.53 -13.19
CA SER A 27 0.29 -8.81 -12.00
C SER A 27 0.18 -7.29 -12.15
N LYS A 28 0.47 -6.75 -13.35
CA LYS A 28 0.30 -5.31 -13.65
C LYS A 28 -1.18 -4.91 -13.65
N VAL A 29 -2.03 -5.77 -14.23
CA VAL A 29 -3.49 -5.56 -14.21
C VAL A 29 -4.02 -5.59 -12.78
N TYR A 30 -3.52 -6.50 -11.96
CA TYR A 30 -3.87 -6.57 -10.54
C TYR A 30 -3.48 -5.29 -9.78
N PHE A 31 -2.28 -4.73 -10.02
CA PHE A 31 -1.87 -3.45 -9.44
C PHE A 31 -2.82 -2.31 -9.83
N ILE A 32 -3.17 -2.18 -11.10
CA ILE A 32 -4.14 -1.19 -11.58
C ILE A 32 -5.51 -1.42 -10.94
N GLY A 33 -5.93 -2.68 -10.83
CA GLY A 33 -7.18 -3.06 -10.16
C GLY A 33 -7.22 -2.61 -8.70
N ILE A 34 -6.14 -2.81 -7.94
CA ILE A 34 -6.00 -2.31 -6.57
C ILE A 34 -6.18 -0.79 -6.53
N PHE A 35 -5.45 -0.08 -7.38
CA PHE A 35 -5.51 1.39 -7.45
C PHE A 35 -6.93 1.88 -7.71
N VAL A 36 -7.56 1.40 -8.78
CA VAL A 36 -8.91 1.84 -9.19
C VAL A 36 -9.96 1.47 -8.13
N PHE A 37 -9.92 0.23 -7.64
CA PHE A 37 -10.90 -0.27 -6.67
C PHE A 37 -10.87 0.51 -5.36
N TYR A 38 -9.69 0.71 -4.76
CA TYR A 38 -9.61 1.43 -3.49
C TYR A 38 -9.82 2.94 -3.63
N THR A 39 -9.35 3.54 -4.73
CA THR A 39 -9.66 4.95 -5.04
C THR A 39 -11.18 5.15 -5.10
N HIS A 40 -11.87 4.36 -5.91
CA HIS A 40 -13.33 4.40 -6.01
C HIS A 40 -14.01 4.17 -4.65
N ALA A 41 -13.60 3.14 -3.90
CA ALA A 41 -14.15 2.83 -2.59
C ALA A 41 -13.96 3.96 -1.55
N ILE A 42 -12.87 4.74 -1.64
CA ILE A 42 -12.62 5.89 -0.77
C ILE A 42 -13.53 7.07 -1.15
N PHE A 43 -13.72 7.32 -2.45
CA PHE A 43 -14.56 8.42 -2.92
C PHE A 43 -16.05 8.19 -2.63
N GLU A 44 -16.56 6.98 -2.83
CA GLU A 44 -17.97 6.62 -2.56
C GLU A 44 -18.29 6.44 -1.08
N ALA A 45 -17.28 6.29 -0.23
CA ALA A 45 -17.50 6.06 1.19
C ALA A 45 -18.21 7.23 1.87
N LYS A 46 -19.17 6.92 2.73
CA LYS A 46 -19.79 7.91 3.63
C LYS A 46 -18.70 8.60 4.47
N PRO A 47 -18.83 9.90 4.80
CA PRO A 47 -17.81 10.63 5.56
C PRO A 47 -17.36 9.93 6.84
N SER A 48 -18.26 9.30 7.57
CA SER A 48 -17.97 8.56 8.82
C SER A 48 -17.13 7.28 8.61
N GLN A 49 -17.18 6.69 7.42
CA GLN A 49 -16.46 5.44 7.10
C GLN A 49 -15.26 5.65 6.21
N ARG A 50 -15.08 6.85 5.66
CA ARG A 50 -14.03 7.16 4.68
C ARG A 50 -12.63 6.94 5.25
N ALA A 51 -12.38 7.36 6.50
CA ALA A 51 -11.11 7.12 7.17
C ALA A 51 -10.77 5.63 7.27
N LEU A 52 -11.75 4.80 7.59
CA LEU A 52 -11.57 3.35 7.63
C LEU A 52 -11.28 2.77 6.24
N LYS A 53 -11.92 3.27 5.19
CA LYS A 53 -11.67 2.82 3.81
C LYS A 53 -10.25 3.16 3.35
N VAL A 54 -9.73 4.34 3.71
CA VAL A 54 -8.33 4.71 3.46
C VAL A 54 -7.39 3.72 4.14
N LEU A 55 -7.59 3.44 5.44
CA LEU A 55 -6.74 2.50 6.18
C LEU A 55 -6.80 1.08 5.62
N ILE A 56 -7.98 0.61 5.21
CA ILE A 56 -8.16 -0.69 4.55
C ILE A 56 -7.39 -0.74 3.23
N GLY A 57 -7.48 0.32 2.41
CA GLY A 57 -6.74 0.41 1.15
C GLY A 57 -5.22 0.42 1.36
N CYS A 58 -4.74 1.25 2.30
CA CYS A 58 -3.31 1.31 2.65
C CYS A 58 -2.80 -0.05 3.14
N SER A 59 -3.52 -0.71 4.05
CA SER A 59 -3.11 -2.02 4.59
C SER A 59 -3.10 -3.11 3.53
N TYR A 60 -4.06 -3.09 2.60
CA TYR A 60 -4.08 -4.02 1.48
C TYR A 60 -2.86 -3.83 0.57
N VAL A 61 -2.52 -2.58 0.23
CA VAL A 61 -1.34 -2.26 -0.60
C VAL A 61 -0.05 -2.72 0.08
N VAL A 62 0.07 -2.50 1.40
CA VAL A 62 1.23 -2.98 2.19
C VAL A 62 1.32 -4.51 2.15
N GLY A 63 0.21 -5.22 2.31
CA GLY A 63 0.17 -6.67 2.19
C GLY A 63 0.48 -7.17 0.77
N ALA A 64 0.09 -6.42 -0.26
CA ALA A 64 0.33 -6.77 -1.65
C ALA A 64 1.75 -6.46 -2.13
N GLU A 65 2.51 -5.65 -1.41
CA GLU A 65 3.83 -5.18 -1.86
C GLU A 65 4.79 -6.33 -2.17
N VAL A 66 4.87 -7.33 -1.29
CA VAL A 66 5.75 -8.49 -1.48
C VAL A 66 5.34 -9.25 -2.75
N PHE A 67 4.06 -9.54 -2.91
CA PHE A 67 3.51 -10.23 -4.07
C PHE A 67 3.79 -9.49 -5.38
N LEU A 68 3.54 -8.20 -5.41
CA LEU A 68 3.76 -7.35 -6.57
C LEU A 68 5.25 -7.22 -6.93
N ARG A 69 6.15 -7.20 -5.95
CA ARG A 69 7.60 -7.20 -6.20
C ARG A 69 8.07 -8.54 -6.78
N MET A 70 7.61 -9.65 -6.22
CA MET A 70 7.97 -10.99 -6.70
C MET A 70 7.50 -11.26 -8.14
N THR A 71 6.33 -10.73 -8.50
CA THR A 71 5.69 -10.96 -9.81
C THR A 71 5.94 -9.84 -10.83
N ASN A 72 6.83 -8.87 -10.51
CA ASN A 72 7.10 -7.68 -11.35
C ASN A 72 5.83 -6.89 -11.70
N GLY A 73 4.84 -6.88 -10.79
CA GLY A 73 3.58 -6.16 -10.96
C GLY A 73 3.69 -4.65 -10.77
N ASN A 74 4.72 -4.17 -10.08
CA ASN A 74 4.94 -2.76 -9.85
C ASN A 74 5.47 -2.06 -11.10
N PHE A 75 4.87 -0.91 -11.47
CA PHE A 75 5.38 -0.06 -12.56
C PHE A 75 6.67 0.67 -12.17
N LEU A 76 6.82 1.00 -10.90
CA LEU A 76 8.00 1.60 -10.30
C LEU A 76 8.39 0.78 -9.08
N TYR A 77 9.66 0.73 -8.75
CA TYR A 77 10.16 -0.03 -7.60
C TYR A 77 9.43 0.32 -6.29
N GLU A 78 9.08 1.60 -6.09
CA GLU A 78 8.43 2.14 -4.91
C GLU A 78 6.92 2.43 -5.11
N ALA A 79 6.29 1.86 -6.16
CA ALA A 79 4.91 2.17 -6.54
C ALA A 79 3.90 1.94 -5.40
N SER A 80 4.10 0.89 -4.60
CA SER A 80 3.24 0.60 -3.44
C SER A 80 3.27 1.72 -2.39
N LYS A 81 4.45 2.28 -2.10
CA LYS A 81 4.59 3.41 -1.17
C LYS A 81 3.88 4.67 -1.69
N TYR A 82 4.03 4.95 -3.00
CA TYR A 82 3.34 6.09 -3.62
C TYR A 82 1.83 5.93 -3.59
N LEU A 83 1.32 4.71 -3.73
CA LEU A 83 -0.10 4.43 -3.64
C LEU A 83 -0.64 4.63 -2.21
N VAL A 84 0.12 4.22 -1.20
CA VAL A 84 -0.21 4.49 0.22
C VAL A 84 -0.23 6.00 0.50
N ILE A 85 0.78 6.73 0.01
CA ILE A 85 0.85 8.20 0.11
C ILE A 85 -0.41 8.83 -0.52
N LEU A 86 -0.76 8.42 -1.73
CA LEU A 86 -1.93 8.93 -2.45
C LEU A 86 -3.22 8.70 -1.66
N PHE A 87 -3.46 7.48 -1.15
CA PHE A 87 -4.65 7.18 -0.37
C PHE A 87 -4.72 8.01 0.91
N CYS A 88 -3.59 8.17 1.61
CA CYS A 88 -3.52 9.01 2.79
C CYS A 88 -3.76 10.49 2.48
N LEU A 89 -3.22 11.03 1.38
CA LEU A 89 -3.48 12.40 0.94
C LEU A 89 -4.95 12.61 0.61
N ILE A 90 -5.58 11.72 -0.17
CA ILE A 90 -7.03 11.77 -0.40
C ILE A 90 -7.79 11.77 0.94
N GLY A 91 -7.34 10.94 1.87
CA GLY A 91 -7.91 10.87 3.21
C GLY A 91 -7.76 12.17 4.00
N ILE A 92 -6.59 12.82 3.95
CA ILE A 92 -6.33 14.11 4.63
C ILE A 92 -7.26 15.20 4.09
N PHE A 93 -7.44 15.28 2.76
CA PHE A 93 -8.30 16.28 2.15
C PHE A 93 -9.81 16.02 2.32
N LYS A 94 -10.22 14.76 2.40
CA LYS A 94 -11.65 14.38 2.41
C LYS A 94 -12.20 14.06 3.79
N VAL A 95 -11.35 13.88 4.80
CA VAL A 95 -11.76 13.52 6.18
C VAL A 95 -11.30 14.60 7.14
N PRO A 96 -12.23 15.32 7.79
CA PRO A 96 -11.86 16.40 8.70
C PRO A 96 -10.96 15.89 9.83
N HIS A 97 -9.97 16.73 10.19
CA HIS A 97 -9.07 16.51 11.30
C HIS A 97 -9.50 17.37 12.49
N ASN A 98 -9.73 16.76 13.64
CA ASN A 98 -10.11 17.48 14.85
C ASN A 98 -8.92 18.14 15.55
N LYS A 99 -7.69 17.75 15.23
CA LYS A 99 -6.46 18.29 15.85
C LYS A 99 -5.34 18.35 14.82
N GLN A 100 -4.58 19.44 14.85
CA GLN A 100 -3.48 19.64 13.92
C GLN A 100 -2.28 18.75 14.29
N PRO A 101 -1.73 17.95 13.37
CA PRO A 101 -0.58 17.07 13.60
C PRO A 101 0.75 17.81 13.42
N ILE A 102 0.95 18.94 14.11
CA ILE A 102 2.07 19.87 13.92
C ILE A 102 3.43 19.14 13.97
N SER A 103 3.63 18.24 14.93
CA SER A 103 4.89 17.51 15.09
C SER A 103 5.24 16.67 13.87
N TYR A 104 4.25 16.03 13.22
CA TYR A 104 4.48 15.20 12.02
C TYR A 104 4.64 16.06 10.76
N ILE A 105 3.97 17.22 10.70
CA ILE A 105 4.19 18.20 9.63
C ILE A 105 5.62 18.74 9.73
N PHE A 106 6.09 19.07 10.95
CA PHE A 106 7.47 19.49 11.18
C PHE A 106 8.48 18.40 10.78
N TYR A 107 8.19 17.14 11.10
CA TYR A 107 9.02 16.01 10.64
C TYR A 107 9.15 15.98 9.11
N ILE A 108 8.04 16.12 8.37
CA ILE A 108 8.07 16.15 6.90
C ILE A 108 8.91 17.34 6.39
N PHE A 109 8.78 18.50 7.07
CA PHE A 109 9.55 19.70 6.72
C PHE A 109 11.06 19.50 6.91
N LEU A 110 11.47 18.76 7.95
CA LEU A 110 12.88 18.43 8.20
C LEU A 110 13.48 17.47 7.18
N LEU A 111 12.68 16.76 6.40
CA LEU A 111 13.19 15.92 5.31
C LEU A 111 13.66 16.74 4.10
N ILE A 112 13.15 17.96 3.91
CA ILE A 112 13.47 18.81 2.76
C ILE A 112 14.97 19.16 2.68
N PRO A 113 15.64 19.64 3.76
CA PRO A 113 17.07 19.89 3.72
C PRO A 113 17.89 18.63 3.38
N GLY A 114 17.48 17.46 3.88
CA GLY A 114 18.14 16.18 3.58
C GLY A 114 18.11 15.85 2.09
N ILE A 115 17.00 16.16 1.40
CA ILE A 115 16.87 16.00 -0.05
C ILE A 115 17.87 16.89 -0.79
N LEU A 116 17.92 18.16 -0.40
CA LEU A 116 18.81 19.15 -1.03
C LEU A 116 20.28 18.76 -0.86
N ILE A 117 20.70 18.41 0.37
CA ILE A 117 22.09 18.00 0.66
C ILE A 117 22.45 16.72 -0.09
N ALA A 118 21.54 15.73 -0.14
CA ALA A 118 21.77 14.51 -0.89
C ALA A 118 21.93 14.78 -2.40
N GLY A 119 21.14 15.69 -2.95
CA GLY A 119 21.24 16.08 -4.36
C GLY A 119 22.57 16.75 -4.71
N PHE A 120 23.15 17.55 -3.80
CA PHE A 120 24.43 18.22 -4.02
C PHE A 120 25.67 17.35 -3.85
N ASN A 121 25.59 16.32 -2.99
CA ASN A 121 26.75 15.49 -2.62
C ASN A 121 26.86 14.18 -3.42
N MET A 122 25.92 13.88 -4.32
CA MET A 122 25.98 12.68 -5.13
C MET A 122 26.90 12.87 -6.33
N SER A 123 27.83 11.91 -6.51
CA SER A 123 28.70 11.85 -7.68
C SER A 123 27.90 11.61 -8.97
N GLU A 124 28.40 12.09 -10.10
CA GLU A 124 27.74 11.96 -11.42
C GLU A 124 27.43 10.51 -11.84
N GLN A 125 28.07 9.52 -11.21
CA GLN A 125 27.89 8.09 -11.52
C GLN A 125 26.62 7.46 -10.91
N THR A 126 25.98 8.10 -9.91
CA THR A 126 24.74 7.59 -9.31
C THR A 126 23.53 8.32 -9.89
N ASN A 127 22.54 7.55 -10.34
CA ASN A 127 21.27 8.15 -10.78
C ASN A 127 20.58 8.81 -9.57
N ILE A 128 20.76 10.14 -9.43
CA ILE A 128 20.25 10.98 -8.34
C ILE A 128 18.77 10.71 -8.08
N ARG A 129 17.98 10.57 -9.17
CA ARG A 129 16.55 10.29 -9.06
C ARG A 129 16.27 8.97 -8.35
N THR A 130 17.02 7.92 -8.67
CA THR A 130 16.84 6.59 -8.07
C THR A 130 17.26 6.60 -6.60
N ALA A 131 18.36 7.26 -6.26
CA ALA A 131 18.86 7.33 -4.89
C ALA A 131 17.90 8.14 -3.99
N ILE A 132 17.39 9.29 -4.46
CA ILE A 132 16.40 10.09 -3.73
C ILE A 132 15.09 9.29 -3.57
N ALA A 133 14.57 8.69 -4.64
CA ALA A 133 13.34 7.92 -4.57
C ALA A 133 13.45 6.75 -3.57
N PHE A 134 14.57 6.04 -3.58
CA PHE A 134 14.80 4.89 -2.70
C PHE A 134 14.91 5.28 -1.23
N ASN A 135 15.71 6.30 -0.92
CA ASN A 135 16.00 6.68 0.47
C ASN A 135 14.89 7.53 1.10
N LEU A 136 14.15 8.29 0.31
CA LEU A 136 13.19 9.26 0.83
C LEU A 136 11.74 8.79 0.80
N SER A 137 11.39 7.85 -0.08
CA SER A 137 10.01 7.37 -0.20
C SER A 137 9.48 6.76 1.10
N GLY A 138 10.33 6.06 1.86
CA GLY A 138 9.98 5.49 3.16
C GLY A 138 9.66 6.55 4.22
N PRO A 139 10.60 7.46 4.55
CA PRO A 139 10.37 8.55 5.51
C PRO A 139 9.19 9.45 5.16
N VAL A 140 9.01 9.82 3.89
CA VAL A 140 7.86 10.62 3.45
C VAL A 140 6.55 9.85 3.62
N CYS A 141 6.53 8.58 3.23
CA CYS A 141 5.36 7.73 3.41
C CYS A 141 4.99 7.63 4.91
N LEU A 142 5.97 7.38 5.78
CA LEU A 142 5.77 7.34 7.23
C LEU A 142 5.19 8.65 7.76
N GLY A 143 5.75 9.79 7.37
CA GLY A 143 5.28 11.11 7.78
C GLY A 143 3.83 11.37 7.38
N ILE A 144 3.47 11.09 6.13
CA ILE A 144 2.10 11.30 5.63
C ILE A 144 1.10 10.35 6.30
N VAL A 145 1.46 9.08 6.49
CA VAL A 145 0.63 8.10 7.22
C VAL A 145 0.44 8.55 8.67
N ALA A 146 1.50 9.03 9.34
CA ALA A 146 1.43 9.54 10.71
C ALA A 146 0.52 10.76 10.82
N VAL A 147 0.61 11.72 9.87
CA VAL A 147 -0.31 12.85 9.78
C VAL A 147 -1.75 12.38 9.65
N PHE A 148 -2.00 11.42 8.75
CA PHE A 148 -3.35 10.88 8.54
C PHE A 148 -3.89 10.16 9.78
N CYS A 149 -3.07 9.35 10.46
CA CYS A 149 -3.48 8.54 11.61
C CYS A 149 -3.55 9.33 12.93
N TYR A 150 -3.01 10.55 12.98
CA TYR A 150 -2.86 11.31 14.23
C TYR A 150 -4.17 11.45 14.99
N LYS A 151 -4.16 10.97 16.25
CA LYS A 151 -5.29 11.00 17.19
C LYS A 151 -6.63 10.47 16.62
N ARG A 152 -6.62 9.67 15.57
CA ARG A 152 -7.83 8.97 15.10
C ARG A 152 -8.13 7.79 16.01
N LYS A 153 -9.36 7.76 16.53
CA LYS A 153 -9.85 6.61 17.30
C LYS A 153 -10.30 5.51 16.35
N ILE A 154 -9.69 4.35 16.44
CA ILE A 154 -10.03 3.17 15.64
C ILE A 154 -10.61 2.13 16.59
N SER A 155 -11.84 1.65 16.34
CA SER A 155 -12.45 0.59 17.14
C SER A 155 -11.74 -0.75 16.91
N TYR A 156 -11.77 -1.62 17.90
CA TYR A 156 -11.19 -2.97 17.81
C TYR A 156 -11.70 -3.76 16.61
N GLN A 157 -13.01 -3.70 16.33
CA GLN A 157 -13.60 -4.35 15.16
C GLN A 157 -13.04 -3.82 13.82
N ASN A 158 -12.68 -2.54 13.75
CA ASN A 158 -12.10 -1.95 12.55
C ASN A 158 -10.63 -2.35 12.39
N ILE A 159 -9.89 -2.54 13.49
CA ILE A 159 -8.52 -3.09 13.46
C ILE A 159 -8.53 -4.48 12.82
N HIS A 160 -9.45 -5.36 13.19
CA HIS A 160 -9.58 -6.67 12.55
C HIS A 160 -9.82 -6.57 11.03
N LYS A 161 -10.64 -5.61 10.57
CA LYS A 161 -10.86 -5.43 9.13
C LYS A 161 -9.60 -4.96 8.41
N ILE A 162 -8.81 -4.08 9.04
CA ILE A 162 -7.55 -3.58 8.51
C ILE A 162 -6.53 -4.73 8.41
N LEU A 163 -6.35 -5.50 9.48
CA LEU A 163 -5.44 -6.65 9.50
C LEU A 163 -5.87 -7.74 8.50
N PHE A 164 -7.17 -8.03 8.43
CA PHE A 164 -7.69 -8.98 7.44
C PHE A 164 -7.41 -8.51 6.01
N SER A 165 -7.60 -7.21 5.73
CA SER A 165 -7.27 -6.64 4.42
C SER A 165 -5.79 -6.78 4.06
N MET A 166 -4.89 -6.62 5.02
CA MET A 166 -3.45 -6.81 4.85
C MET A 166 -3.10 -8.29 4.60
N ALA A 167 -3.80 -9.21 5.24
CA ALA A 167 -3.54 -10.65 5.13
C ALA A 167 -3.99 -11.23 3.77
N LEU A 168 -4.99 -10.64 3.11
CA LEU A 168 -5.55 -11.18 1.87
C LEU A 168 -4.52 -11.34 0.75
N PRO A 169 -3.70 -10.35 0.40
CA PRO A 169 -2.70 -10.50 -0.66
C PRO A 169 -1.60 -11.51 -0.31
N LEU A 170 -1.33 -11.72 1.00
CA LEU A 170 -0.37 -12.74 1.44
C LEU A 170 -0.83 -14.15 1.06
N VAL A 171 -2.15 -14.39 1.02
CA VAL A 171 -2.70 -15.66 0.51
C VAL A 171 -2.31 -15.86 -0.96
N SER A 172 -2.41 -14.81 -1.79
CA SER A 172 -1.97 -14.87 -3.19
C SER A 172 -0.47 -15.14 -3.32
N THR A 173 0.35 -14.54 -2.43
CA THR A 173 1.80 -14.76 -2.37
C THR A 173 2.11 -16.23 -2.07
N VAL A 174 1.53 -16.76 -1.00
CA VAL A 174 1.74 -18.17 -0.59
C VAL A 174 1.31 -19.13 -1.71
N THR A 175 0.17 -18.88 -2.34
CA THR A 175 -0.32 -19.70 -3.46
C THR A 175 0.66 -19.68 -4.63
N SER A 176 1.14 -18.51 -5.04
CA SER A 176 2.10 -18.37 -6.14
C SER A 176 3.42 -19.06 -5.82
N LEU A 177 3.93 -18.93 -4.59
CA LEU A 177 5.16 -19.61 -4.14
C LEU A 177 5.01 -21.13 -4.14
N PHE A 178 3.88 -21.63 -3.66
CA PHE A 178 3.61 -23.07 -3.62
C PHE A 178 3.66 -23.70 -5.03
N PHE A 179 2.99 -23.07 -6.02
CA PHE A 179 3.04 -23.56 -7.39
C PHE A 179 4.42 -23.37 -8.04
N SER A 180 5.17 -22.34 -7.68
CA SER A 180 6.54 -22.14 -8.14
C SER A 180 7.47 -23.23 -7.61
N ALA A 181 7.34 -23.64 -6.34
CA ALA A 181 8.11 -24.73 -5.76
C ALA A 181 7.85 -26.06 -6.48
N ILE A 182 6.58 -26.43 -6.68
CA ILE A 182 6.20 -27.66 -7.39
C ILE A 182 6.80 -27.68 -8.82
N ARG A 183 6.87 -26.55 -9.50
CA ARG A 183 7.42 -26.46 -10.88
C ARG A 183 8.93 -26.68 -10.93
N ILE A 184 9.66 -26.40 -9.84
CA ILE A 184 11.12 -26.62 -9.77
C ILE A 184 11.44 -28.11 -9.58
N ASP A 185 10.56 -28.82 -8.87
CA ASP A 185 10.75 -30.24 -8.54
C ASP A 185 10.33 -31.21 -9.68
N MET A 186 9.76 -30.70 -10.77
CA MET A 186 9.41 -31.47 -11.99
C MET A 186 10.42 -31.24 -13.12
#